data_b3a113963707cdf4016f9d629a4d90d1
#
_entry.id   b3a113963707cdf4016f9d629a4d90d1
#
_cell.length_a   1.000
_cell.length_b   1.000
_cell.length_c   1.000
_cell.angle_alpha   90.00
_cell.angle_beta   90.00
_cell.angle_gamma   90.00
#
_symmetry.space_group_name_H-M   'P 1'
#
loop_
_entity.id
_entity.type
_entity.pdbx_description
1 polymer ?
#
loop_
_entity_poly.entity_id
_entity_poly.type
_entity_poly.pdbx_seq_one_letter_code
_entity_poly.pdbx_strand_id
1 'polypeptide(L)'
;MERVTISIDDDLLEKFDRYIDVRGYTNRSEGIRDAVRQLLATAEIDADASGACVGCVAYVYNHEERTLTSRLVKAQHHDHEVPAATLHLHLDAINCLEATVLRGTVKEVRHMADQITSQTGVKHGRLHIIPIDEP
;
A
#
# COMPACT_ATOMS: atom_id res chain seq x y z
N MET A 1 18.37 25.35 6.26
CA MET A 1 18.32 24.44 5.10
C MET A 1 19.72 24.26 4.56
N GLU A 2 20.14 23.04 4.35
CA GLU A 2 21.47 22.72 3.85
C GLU A 2 21.44 22.36 2.36
N ARG A 3 22.57 22.53 1.70
CA ARG A 3 22.75 22.13 0.30
C ARG A 3 23.58 20.87 0.24
N VAL A 4 23.12 19.92 -0.56
CA VAL A 4 23.80 18.65 -0.82
C VAL A 4 24.06 18.53 -2.31
N THR A 5 25.26 18.10 -2.68
CA THR A 5 25.62 17.81 -4.06
C THR A 5 25.73 16.31 -4.24
N ILE A 6 25.08 15.78 -5.25
CA ILE A 6 25.11 14.36 -5.60
C ILE A 6 25.53 14.20 -7.06
N SER A 7 26.24 13.11 -7.35
CA SER A 7 26.49 12.67 -8.70
C SER A 7 25.46 11.60 -9.09
N ILE A 8 24.91 11.75 -10.27
CA ILE A 8 23.89 10.82 -10.79
C ILE A 8 24.22 10.56 -12.26
N ASP A 9 24.03 9.33 -12.73
CA ASP A 9 24.29 9.03 -14.13
C ASP A 9 23.27 9.71 -15.05
N ASP A 10 23.69 9.95 -16.28
CA ASP A 10 22.90 10.76 -17.23
C ASP A 10 21.54 10.12 -17.56
N ASP A 11 21.49 8.80 -17.71
CA ASP A 11 20.26 8.09 -18.03
C ASP A 11 19.25 8.16 -16.89
N LEU A 12 19.72 8.02 -15.66
CA LEU A 12 18.87 8.10 -14.48
C LEU A 12 18.34 9.52 -14.28
N LEU A 13 19.19 10.52 -14.49
CA LEU A 13 18.80 11.94 -14.40
C LEU A 13 17.74 12.28 -15.44
N GLU A 14 17.90 11.83 -16.67
CA GLU A 14 16.92 12.06 -17.74
C GLU A 14 15.55 11.45 -17.39
N LYS A 15 15.54 10.24 -16.86
CA LYS A 15 14.31 9.58 -16.39
C LYS A 15 13.66 10.33 -15.24
N PHE A 16 14.48 10.81 -14.31
CA PHE A 16 13.99 11.61 -13.18
C PHE A 16 13.42 12.95 -13.64
N ASP A 17 14.07 13.64 -14.55
CA ASP A 17 13.57 14.92 -15.08
C ASP A 17 12.22 14.76 -15.78
N ARG A 18 12.02 13.68 -16.52
CA ARG A 18 10.72 13.35 -17.12
C ARG A 18 9.66 13.06 -16.03
N TYR A 19 10.04 12.34 -15.01
CA TYR A 19 9.15 12.01 -13.91
C TYR A 19 8.67 13.26 -13.16
N ILE A 20 9.58 14.16 -12.80
CA ILE A 20 9.23 15.38 -12.08
C ILE A 20 8.38 16.33 -12.90
N ASP A 21 8.63 16.40 -14.21
CA ASP A 21 7.84 17.21 -15.13
C ASP A 21 6.40 16.70 -15.22
N VAL A 22 6.19 15.41 -15.43
CA VAL A 22 4.87 14.78 -15.48
C VAL A 22 4.12 14.91 -14.15
N ARG A 23 4.82 14.86 -13.02
CA ARG A 23 4.24 14.99 -11.69
C ARG A 23 3.96 16.45 -11.28
N GLY A 24 4.43 17.42 -12.05
CA GLY A 24 4.21 18.84 -11.77
C GLY A 24 5.11 19.42 -10.69
N TYR A 25 6.24 18.79 -10.39
CA TYR A 25 7.23 19.39 -9.51
C TYR A 25 7.88 20.61 -10.15
N THR A 26 8.10 21.65 -9.36
CA THR A 26 8.66 22.92 -9.86
C THR A 26 10.14 22.81 -10.21
N ASN A 27 10.89 21.96 -9.52
CA ASN A 27 12.32 21.78 -9.71
C ASN A 27 12.80 20.42 -9.18
N ARG A 28 14.04 20.07 -9.50
CA ARG A 28 14.67 18.81 -9.06
C ARG A 28 14.73 18.67 -7.53
N SER A 29 15.07 19.75 -6.84
CA SER A 29 15.20 19.73 -5.39
C SER A 29 13.89 19.35 -4.70
N GLU A 30 12.77 19.84 -5.18
CA GLU A 30 11.45 19.51 -4.64
C GLU A 30 11.11 18.04 -4.87
N GLY A 31 11.34 17.51 -6.06
CA GLY A 31 11.14 16.10 -6.37
C GLY A 31 12.03 15.17 -5.54
N ILE A 32 13.30 15.55 -5.34
CA ILE A 32 14.24 14.77 -4.51
C ILE A 32 13.83 14.80 -3.04
N ARG A 33 13.45 15.96 -2.51
CA ARG A 33 12.97 16.05 -1.12
C ARG A 33 11.76 15.14 -0.88
N ASP A 34 10.84 15.12 -1.81
CA ASP A 34 9.65 14.27 -1.71
C ASP A 34 10.01 12.78 -1.76
N ALA A 35 10.90 12.39 -2.67
CA ALA A 35 11.41 11.01 -2.75
C ALA A 35 12.11 10.59 -1.44
N VAL A 36 12.91 11.46 -0.84
CA VAL A 36 13.57 11.19 0.44
C VAL A 36 12.55 11.04 1.57
N ARG A 37 11.54 11.90 1.62
CA ARG A 37 10.46 11.76 2.62
C ARG A 37 9.74 10.43 2.50
N GLN A 38 9.45 9.99 1.28
CA GLN A 38 8.79 8.70 1.05
C GLN A 38 9.66 7.51 1.47
N LEU A 39 10.95 7.54 1.16
CA LEU A 39 11.89 6.52 1.61
C LEU A 39 11.96 6.42 3.13
N LEU A 40 12.07 7.54 3.82
CA LEU A 40 12.16 7.59 5.27
C LEU A 40 10.85 7.15 5.94
N ALA A 41 9.72 7.57 5.41
CA ALA A 41 8.41 7.15 5.92
C ALA A 41 8.23 5.62 5.82
N THR A 42 8.65 5.01 4.71
CA THR A 42 8.63 3.56 4.56
C THR A 42 9.56 2.87 5.55
N ALA A 43 10.77 3.39 5.74
CA ALA A 43 11.73 2.83 6.69
C ALA A 43 11.24 2.92 8.15
N GLU A 44 10.58 4.01 8.52
CA GLU A 44 10.00 4.19 9.86
C GLU A 44 8.86 3.19 10.11
N ILE A 45 8.00 2.96 9.14
CA ILE A 45 6.93 1.94 9.22
C ILE A 45 7.54 0.56 9.39
N ASP A 46 8.58 0.23 8.63
CA ASP A 46 9.25 -1.08 8.70
C ASP A 46 10.00 -1.29 10.02
N ALA A 47 10.49 -0.24 10.64
CA ALA A 47 11.23 -0.30 11.89
C ALA A 47 10.34 -0.49 13.12
N ASP A 48 9.06 -0.10 13.06
CA ASP A 48 8.13 -0.16 14.19
C ASP A 48 6.90 -1.00 13.87
N ALA A 49 7.05 -2.32 13.97
CA ALA A 49 5.97 -3.29 13.75
C ALA A 49 4.84 -3.21 14.81
N SER A 50 5.10 -2.59 15.96
CA SER A 50 4.12 -2.39 17.05
C SER A 50 3.39 -1.05 16.96
N GLY A 51 3.82 -0.16 16.08
CA GLY A 51 3.20 1.15 15.88
C GLY A 51 1.76 1.04 15.36
N ALA A 52 0.91 1.95 15.81
CA ALA A 52 -0.47 2.02 15.34
C ALA A 52 -0.53 2.52 13.89
N CYS A 53 -1.40 1.92 13.11
CA CYS A 53 -1.59 2.31 11.70
C CYS A 53 -2.98 2.03 11.18
N VAL A 54 -3.28 2.62 10.05
CA VAL A 54 -4.37 2.23 9.17
C VAL A 54 -3.76 1.69 7.88
N GLY A 55 -4.20 0.53 7.45
CA GLY A 55 -3.82 -0.06 6.17
C GLY A 55 -4.98 -0.08 5.19
N CYS A 56 -4.69 0.13 3.92
CA CYS A 56 -5.63 -0.12 2.84
C CYS A 56 -5.04 -1.18 1.91
N VAL A 57 -5.69 -2.33 1.83
CA VAL A 57 -5.31 -3.40 0.91
C VAL A 57 -6.32 -3.47 -0.22
N ALA A 58 -5.83 -3.36 -1.45
CA ALA A 58 -6.66 -3.49 -2.64
C ALA A 58 -6.19 -4.69 -3.46
N TYR A 59 -7.12 -5.40 -4.06
CA TYR A 59 -6.85 -6.61 -4.83
C TYR A 59 -8.00 -6.90 -5.80
N VAL A 60 -7.70 -7.73 -6.78
CA VAL A 60 -8.67 -8.18 -7.78
C VAL A 60 -8.86 -9.70 -7.66
N TYR A 61 -10.06 -10.17 -7.78
CA TYR A 61 -10.36 -11.60 -7.79
C TYR A 61 -11.58 -11.93 -8.64
N ASN A 62 -11.71 -13.20 -9.02
CA ASN A 62 -12.88 -13.71 -9.73
C ASN A 62 -13.97 -14.04 -8.73
N HIS A 63 -15.05 -13.26 -8.70
CA HIS A 63 -16.17 -13.45 -7.78
C HIS A 63 -17.02 -14.70 -8.07
N GLU A 64 -16.92 -15.30 -9.24
CA GLU A 64 -17.60 -16.56 -9.56
C GLU A 64 -16.90 -17.76 -8.93
N GLU A 65 -15.67 -17.62 -8.49
CA GLU A 65 -14.95 -18.65 -7.77
C GLU A 65 -15.43 -18.71 -6.32
N ARG A 66 -16.44 -19.51 -6.04
CA ARG A 66 -17.10 -19.61 -4.71
C ARG A 66 -16.13 -19.92 -3.58
N THR A 67 -15.17 -20.81 -3.83
CA THR A 67 -14.18 -21.19 -2.83
C THR A 67 -13.29 -20.01 -2.46
N LEU A 68 -12.89 -19.19 -3.41
CA LEU A 68 -12.09 -18.00 -3.18
C LEU A 68 -12.87 -16.96 -2.37
N THR A 69 -14.11 -16.66 -2.74
CA THR A 69 -14.96 -15.72 -2.00
C THR A 69 -15.12 -16.15 -0.54
N SER A 70 -15.37 -17.44 -0.30
CA SER A 70 -15.49 -18.00 1.06
C SER A 70 -14.17 -17.86 1.84
N ARG A 71 -13.02 -18.11 1.21
CA ARG A 71 -11.71 -17.97 1.84
C ARG A 71 -11.41 -16.52 2.21
N LEU A 72 -11.75 -15.57 1.35
CA LEU A 72 -11.56 -14.14 1.61
C LEU A 72 -12.42 -13.67 2.79
N VAL A 73 -13.67 -14.07 2.84
CA VAL A 73 -14.56 -13.77 3.97
C VAL A 73 -14.00 -14.34 5.28
N LYS A 74 -13.53 -15.58 5.28
CA LYS A 74 -12.90 -16.19 6.46
C LYS A 74 -11.63 -15.47 6.90
N ALA A 75 -10.77 -15.07 5.95
CA ALA A 75 -9.56 -14.33 6.26
C ALA A 75 -9.87 -12.99 6.94
N GLN A 76 -10.89 -12.27 6.47
CA GLN A 76 -11.31 -11.01 7.05
C GLN A 76 -11.98 -11.16 8.43
N HIS A 77 -12.67 -12.25 8.68
CA HIS A 77 -13.37 -12.52 9.94
C HIS A 77 -12.53 -13.28 10.98
N HIS A 78 -11.38 -13.80 10.60
CA HIS A 78 -10.54 -14.60 11.47
C HIS A 78 -9.95 -13.80 12.64
N ASP A 79 -9.67 -12.54 12.42
CA ASP A 79 -9.13 -11.63 13.41
C ASP A 79 -10.14 -10.52 13.73
N HIS A 80 -10.91 -10.71 14.80
CA HIS A 80 -11.94 -9.77 15.24
C HIS A 80 -11.36 -8.47 15.82
N GLU A 81 -10.07 -8.44 16.12
CA GLU A 81 -9.40 -7.28 16.72
C GLU A 81 -8.92 -6.27 15.70
N VAL A 82 -8.89 -6.64 14.40
CA VAL A 82 -8.51 -5.77 13.30
C VAL A 82 -9.77 -5.35 12.54
N PRO A 83 -10.43 -4.23 12.91
CA PRO A 83 -11.64 -3.78 12.25
C PRO A 83 -11.41 -3.56 10.76
N ALA A 84 -12.31 -4.07 9.94
CA ALA A 84 -12.24 -3.93 8.50
C ALA A 84 -13.50 -3.28 7.95
N ALA A 85 -13.29 -2.33 7.06
CA ALA A 85 -14.33 -1.79 6.19
C ALA A 85 -13.96 -2.15 4.76
N THR A 86 -14.89 -2.66 3.99
CA THR A 86 -14.61 -3.16 2.64
C THR A 86 -15.48 -2.45 1.62
N LEU A 87 -14.86 -1.96 0.54
CA LEU A 87 -15.52 -1.50 -0.66
C LEU A 87 -15.38 -2.55 -1.76
N HIS A 88 -16.42 -2.73 -2.53
CA HIS A 88 -16.53 -3.73 -3.57
C HIS A 88 -16.92 -3.08 -4.89
N LEU A 89 -16.16 -3.32 -5.94
CA LEU A 89 -16.41 -2.80 -7.27
C LEU A 89 -16.36 -3.93 -8.30
N HIS A 90 -17.44 -4.11 -9.06
CA HIS A 90 -17.42 -5.00 -10.21
C HIS A 90 -16.64 -4.36 -11.36
N LEU A 91 -15.58 -5.03 -11.83
CA LEU A 91 -14.79 -4.56 -12.97
C LEU A 91 -15.37 -5.03 -14.29
N ASP A 92 -15.86 -6.26 -14.30
CA ASP A 92 -16.54 -6.88 -15.43
C ASP A 92 -17.47 -8.00 -14.93
N ALA A 93 -17.94 -8.87 -15.81
CA ALA A 93 -18.88 -9.93 -15.44
C ALA A 93 -18.34 -10.93 -14.43
N ILE A 94 -17.03 -11.10 -14.33
CA ILE A 94 -16.38 -12.13 -13.50
C ILE A 94 -15.37 -11.58 -12.48
N ASN A 95 -14.81 -10.40 -12.71
CA ASN A 95 -13.77 -9.83 -11.85
C ASN A 95 -14.29 -8.71 -10.97
N CYS A 96 -13.86 -8.73 -9.72
CA CYS A 96 -14.13 -7.70 -8.75
C CYS A 96 -12.84 -7.12 -8.19
N LEU A 97 -12.87 -5.82 -7.91
CA LEU A 97 -11.89 -5.17 -7.06
C LEU A 97 -12.50 -5.01 -5.66
N GLU A 98 -11.76 -5.39 -4.65
CA GLU A 98 -12.04 -5.06 -3.26
C GLU A 98 -10.96 -4.16 -2.70
N ALA A 99 -11.36 -3.19 -1.88
CA ALA A 99 -10.47 -2.39 -1.08
C ALA A 99 -10.90 -2.51 0.38
N THR A 100 -10.03 -3.06 1.21
CA THR A 100 -10.30 -3.29 2.63
C THR A 100 -9.44 -2.38 3.46
N VAL A 101 -10.07 -1.61 4.35
CA VAL A 101 -9.39 -0.72 5.30
C VAL A 101 -9.27 -1.42 6.63
N LEU A 102 -8.05 -1.53 7.13
CA LEU A 102 -7.68 -2.23 8.35
C LEU A 102 -7.08 -1.24 9.35
N ARG A 103 -7.33 -1.44 10.63
CA ARG A 103 -6.73 -0.64 11.70
C ARG A 103 -6.15 -1.56 12.76
N GLY A 104 -4.94 -1.29 13.17
CA GLY A 104 -4.25 -2.06 14.20
C GLY A 104 -2.77 -1.70 14.26
N THR A 105 -1.96 -2.59 14.79
CA THR A 105 -0.51 -2.46 14.68
C THR A 105 -0.05 -2.77 13.26
N VAL A 106 1.11 -2.28 12.87
CA VAL A 106 1.72 -2.59 11.57
C VAL A 106 1.81 -4.09 11.35
N LYS A 107 2.21 -4.84 12.38
CA LYS A 107 2.29 -6.31 12.34
C LYS A 107 0.94 -6.96 12.07
N GLU A 108 -0.10 -6.55 12.79
CA GLU A 108 -1.46 -7.08 12.61
C GLU A 108 -2.03 -6.78 11.23
N VAL A 109 -1.88 -5.54 10.78
CA VAL A 109 -2.36 -5.09 9.47
C VAL A 109 -1.64 -5.83 8.33
N ARG A 110 -0.32 -5.98 8.42
CA ARG A 110 0.46 -6.76 7.43
C ARG A 110 0.05 -8.22 7.42
N HIS A 111 -0.13 -8.82 8.58
CA HIS A 111 -0.56 -10.22 8.68
C HIS A 111 -1.91 -10.43 8.01
N MET A 112 -2.88 -9.58 8.30
CA MET A 112 -4.21 -9.66 7.69
C MET A 112 -4.15 -9.44 6.17
N ALA A 113 -3.40 -8.46 5.71
CA ALA A 113 -3.21 -8.19 4.29
C ALA A 113 -2.56 -9.38 3.57
N ASP A 114 -1.56 -10.00 4.18
CA ASP A 114 -0.90 -11.19 3.63
C ASP A 114 -1.85 -12.38 3.55
N GLN A 115 -2.69 -12.59 4.54
CA GLN A 115 -3.72 -13.64 4.51
C GLN A 115 -4.71 -13.46 3.36
N ILE A 116 -5.06 -12.23 3.04
CA ILE A 116 -5.96 -11.90 1.94
C ILE A 116 -5.24 -12.07 0.59
N THR A 117 -4.10 -11.42 0.43
CA THR A 117 -3.41 -11.33 -0.88
C THR A 117 -2.70 -12.62 -1.28
N SER A 118 -2.41 -13.50 -0.34
CA SER A 118 -1.79 -14.81 -0.61
C SER A 118 -2.79 -15.87 -1.07
N GLN A 119 -4.09 -15.61 -1.02
CA GLN A 119 -5.09 -16.56 -1.50
C GLN A 119 -4.94 -16.81 -3.00
N THR A 120 -4.99 -18.08 -3.41
CA THR A 120 -4.96 -18.45 -4.82
C THR A 120 -6.14 -17.81 -5.58
N GLY A 121 -5.86 -17.13 -6.67
CA GLY A 121 -6.85 -16.40 -7.45
C GLY A 121 -6.97 -14.92 -7.13
N VAL A 122 -6.32 -14.45 -6.08
CA VAL A 122 -6.17 -13.02 -5.80
C VAL A 122 -5.01 -12.46 -6.61
N LYS A 123 -5.26 -11.36 -7.31
CA LYS A 123 -4.30 -10.71 -8.22
C LYS A 123 -4.15 -9.23 -7.85
N HIS A 124 -2.98 -8.69 -8.18
CA HIS A 124 -2.68 -7.26 -8.03
C HIS A 124 -2.82 -6.75 -6.60
N GLY A 125 -2.61 -7.61 -5.61
CA GLY A 125 -2.68 -7.23 -4.20
C GLY A 125 -1.62 -6.21 -3.81
N ARG A 126 -2.06 -5.09 -3.21
CA ARG A 126 -1.19 -4.02 -2.70
C ARG A 126 -1.70 -3.55 -1.36
N LEU A 127 -0.79 -3.37 -0.42
CA LEU A 127 -1.05 -2.78 0.88
C LEU A 127 -0.39 -1.42 0.97
N HIS A 128 -1.17 -0.41 1.32
CA HIS A 128 -0.68 0.91 1.68
C HIS A 128 -0.89 1.12 3.18
N ILE A 129 0.18 1.41 3.91
CA ILE A 129 0.14 1.65 5.35
C ILE A 129 0.31 3.15 5.63
N ILE A 130 -0.58 3.68 6.45
CA ILE A 130 -0.53 5.04 6.96
C ILE A 130 -0.33 4.95 8.47
N PRO A 131 0.83 5.36 9.01
CA PRO A 131 1.03 5.40 10.45
C PRO A 131 0.11 6.44 11.08
N ILE A 132 -0.39 6.14 12.27
CA ILE A 132 -1.20 7.07 13.06
C ILE A 132 -0.57 7.26 14.41
N ASP A 133 -0.56 8.52 14.88
CA ASP A 133 -0.18 8.81 16.25
C ASP A 133 -1.36 8.45 17.16
N GLU A 134 -1.10 7.68 18.20
CA GLU A 134 -2.09 7.49 19.24
C GLU A 134 -2.10 8.73 20.15
N PRO A 135 -3.28 9.23 20.53
CA PRO A 135 -3.37 10.37 21.43
C PRO A 135 -2.85 10.05 22.83
#